data_c590eddd4cba6da5483d165aabc2f195
#
_entry.id   c590eddd4cba6da5483d165aabc2f195
#
_cell.length_a   1.000
_cell.length_b   1.000
_cell.length_c   1.000
_cell.angle_alpha   90.00
_cell.angle_beta   90.00
_cell.angle_gamma   90.00
#
_symmetry.space_group_name_H-M   'P 1'
#
loop_
_entity.id
_entity.type
_entity.pdbx_description
1 polymer ?
#
loop_
_entity_poly.entity_id
_entity_poly.type
_entity_poly.pdbx_seq_one_letter_code
_entity_poly.pdbx_strand_id
1 'polypeptide(L)'
;LASEDIGNADPQALVVATAAAQAVERVGMPESQIILSQAAAYMACAPKSNAAGNAIFAAMDSVKRTRTTVPVHLQDAHYGGHEKLGHGIGYKYAHDYPNHYVKQQYLPDEIRGEKFYELSDMGYEKKLKEHMKFIKDHAD
;
A
#
# COMPACT_ATOMS: atom_id res chain seq x y z
N LEU A 1 16.48 0.87 -2.21
CA LEU A 1 16.31 0.45 -3.61
C LEU A 1 15.05 -0.39 -3.81
N ALA A 2 14.91 -1.56 -3.13
CA ALA A 2 13.80 -2.48 -3.36
C ALA A 2 12.41 -1.83 -3.22
N SER A 3 12.18 -1.03 -2.18
CA SER A 3 10.91 -0.35 -1.94
C SER A 3 10.81 1.02 -2.62
N GLU A 4 11.94 1.73 -2.75
CA GLU A 4 11.99 3.08 -3.30
C GLU A 4 11.88 3.11 -4.82
N ASP A 5 12.66 2.26 -5.51
CA ASP A 5 12.80 2.30 -6.97
C ASP A 5 12.05 1.18 -7.68
N ILE A 6 11.83 0.04 -7.01
CA ILE A 6 11.09 -1.10 -7.58
C ILE A 6 9.66 -1.12 -7.06
N GLY A 7 9.47 -1.03 -5.74
CA GLY A 7 8.16 -0.98 -5.12
C GLY A 7 7.24 -2.12 -5.58
N ASN A 8 6.00 -1.78 -5.91
CA ASN A 8 5.00 -2.74 -6.36
C ASN A 8 5.08 -3.10 -7.86
N ALA A 9 6.05 -2.57 -8.59
CA ALA A 9 6.36 -3.10 -9.92
C ALA A 9 6.84 -4.55 -9.82
N ASP A 10 7.58 -4.88 -8.75
CA ASP A 10 7.92 -6.24 -8.34
C ASP A 10 8.01 -6.35 -6.82
N PRO A 11 6.92 -6.75 -6.14
CA PRO A 11 6.91 -6.88 -4.67
C PRO A 11 7.93 -7.88 -4.13
N GLN A 12 8.36 -8.85 -4.93
CA GLN A 12 9.37 -9.84 -4.55
C GLN A 12 10.75 -9.21 -4.30
N ALA A 13 11.01 -8.03 -4.85
CA ALA A 13 12.28 -7.36 -4.65
C ALA A 13 12.59 -7.12 -3.16
N LEU A 14 11.61 -6.69 -2.37
CA LEU A 14 11.78 -6.51 -0.92
C LEU A 14 12.01 -7.84 -0.20
N VAL A 15 11.33 -8.89 -0.61
CA VAL A 15 11.50 -10.25 -0.07
C VAL A 15 12.92 -10.75 -0.35
N VAL A 16 13.38 -10.62 -1.58
CA VAL A 16 14.75 -10.99 -2.00
C VAL A 16 15.80 -10.19 -1.22
N ALA A 17 15.63 -8.89 -1.08
CA ALA A 17 16.54 -8.04 -0.32
C ALA A 17 16.63 -8.46 1.15
N THR A 18 15.50 -8.75 1.79
CA THR A 18 15.43 -9.19 3.18
C THR A 18 16.08 -10.56 3.36
N ALA A 19 15.77 -11.52 2.47
CA ALA A 19 16.38 -12.85 2.50
C ALA A 19 17.89 -12.78 2.31
N ALA A 20 18.37 -11.95 1.38
CA ALA A 20 19.80 -11.74 1.15
C ALA A 20 20.51 -11.18 2.39
N ALA A 21 19.94 -10.16 3.04
CA ALA A 21 20.50 -9.59 4.26
C ALA A 21 20.64 -10.65 5.37
N GLN A 22 19.60 -11.43 5.62
CA GLN A 22 19.63 -12.50 6.63
C GLN A 22 20.63 -13.62 6.28
N ALA A 23 20.71 -14.00 5.00
CA ALA A 23 21.63 -15.04 4.56
C ALA A 23 23.08 -14.59 4.68
N VAL A 24 23.42 -13.35 4.35
CA VAL A 24 24.76 -12.78 4.48
C VAL A 24 25.23 -12.83 5.92
N GLU A 25 24.38 -12.50 6.89
CA GLU A 25 24.73 -12.55 8.32
C GLU A 25 25.04 -13.97 8.80
N ARG A 26 24.37 -14.98 8.24
CA ARG A 26 24.53 -16.39 8.66
C ARG A 26 25.67 -17.11 7.97
N VAL A 27 25.89 -16.79 6.69
CA VAL A 27 26.89 -17.50 5.87
C VAL A 27 28.28 -16.88 6.03
N GLY A 28 28.34 -15.53 6.11
CA GLY A 28 29.61 -14.81 6.20
C GLY A 28 30.37 -14.76 4.87
N MET A 29 31.55 -14.13 4.92
CA MET A 29 32.45 -13.98 3.78
C MET A 29 33.42 -15.16 3.69
N PRO A 30 33.85 -15.56 2.49
CA PRO A 30 33.59 -14.93 1.18
C PRO A 30 32.32 -15.41 0.47
N GLU A 31 31.63 -16.44 0.95
CA GLU A 31 30.50 -17.10 0.26
C GLU A 31 29.32 -16.16 0.08
N SER A 32 29.09 -15.21 1.00
CA SER A 32 28.02 -14.21 0.89
C SER A 32 28.16 -13.28 -0.30
N GLN A 33 29.31 -13.20 -0.97
CA GLN A 33 29.45 -12.51 -2.25
C GLN A 33 28.50 -13.02 -3.32
N ILE A 34 28.24 -14.34 -3.32
CA ILE A 34 27.30 -14.98 -4.25
C ILE A 34 25.88 -14.54 -3.95
N ILE A 35 25.51 -14.50 -2.67
CA ILE A 35 24.16 -14.04 -2.22
C ILE A 35 23.94 -12.59 -2.61
N LEU A 36 24.92 -11.73 -2.37
CA LEU A 36 24.86 -10.30 -2.74
C LEU A 36 24.77 -10.11 -4.26
N SER A 37 25.52 -10.91 -5.02
CA SER A 37 25.48 -10.89 -6.49
C SER A 37 24.08 -11.27 -7.01
N GLN A 38 23.49 -12.33 -6.46
CA GLN A 38 22.14 -12.75 -6.82
C GLN A 38 21.12 -11.64 -6.57
N ALA A 39 21.13 -11.04 -5.37
CA ALA A 39 20.23 -9.97 -5.01
C ALA A 39 20.43 -8.73 -5.90
N ALA A 40 21.67 -8.33 -6.14
CA ALA A 40 21.98 -7.19 -7.00
C ALA A 40 21.50 -7.41 -8.44
N ALA A 41 21.73 -8.59 -9.00
CA ALA A 41 21.26 -8.96 -10.34
C ALA A 41 19.74 -8.93 -10.43
N TYR A 42 19.05 -9.49 -9.43
CA TYR A 42 17.60 -9.47 -9.35
C TYR A 42 17.06 -8.03 -9.36
N MET A 43 17.61 -7.16 -8.49
CA MET A 43 17.19 -5.76 -8.40
C MET A 43 17.46 -5.01 -9.71
N ALA A 44 18.59 -5.27 -10.35
CA ALA A 44 18.95 -4.63 -11.63
C ALA A 44 17.97 -4.99 -12.74
N CYS A 45 17.52 -6.23 -12.80
CA CYS A 45 16.62 -6.74 -13.83
C CYS A 45 15.14 -6.50 -13.55
N ALA A 46 14.76 -6.15 -12.32
CA ALA A 46 13.37 -5.94 -11.95
C ALA A 46 12.76 -4.71 -12.61
N PRO A 47 11.46 -4.73 -12.96
CA PRO A 47 10.76 -3.52 -13.37
C PRO A 47 10.79 -2.48 -12.24
N LYS A 48 10.74 -1.20 -12.61
CA LYS A 48 10.92 -0.09 -11.69
C LYS A 48 9.63 0.74 -11.55
N SER A 49 9.29 1.11 -10.30
CA SER A 49 8.28 2.10 -9.98
C SER A 49 8.58 2.74 -8.63
N ASN A 50 8.52 4.06 -8.57
CA ASN A 50 8.64 4.83 -7.32
C ASN A 50 7.27 5.27 -6.77
N ALA A 51 6.17 4.75 -7.32
CA ALA A 51 4.82 5.19 -6.98
C ALA A 51 4.48 5.02 -5.50
N ALA A 52 4.94 3.93 -4.86
CA ALA A 52 4.71 3.70 -3.43
C ALA A 52 5.46 4.71 -2.55
N GLY A 53 6.68 5.07 -2.91
CA GLY A 53 7.45 6.13 -2.24
C GLY A 53 6.80 7.50 -2.39
N ASN A 54 6.39 7.85 -3.61
CA ASN A 54 5.68 9.11 -3.87
C ASN A 54 4.35 9.19 -3.10
N ALA A 55 3.65 8.06 -2.94
CA ALA A 55 2.39 7.99 -2.21
C ALA A 55 2.55 8.39 -0.74
N ILE A 56 3.54 7.85 -0.04
CA ILE A 56 3.74 8.19 1.38
C ILE A 56 4.18 9.65 1.54
N PHE A 57 5.03 10.17 0.66
CA PHE A 57 5.44 11.58 0.74
C PHE A 57 4.27 12.52 0.48
N ALA A 58 3.42 12.24 -0.50
CA ALA A 58 2.21 13.02 -0.76
C ALA A 58 1.22 12.97 0.42
N ALA A 59 1.02 11.79 1.02
CA ALA A 59 0.15 11.64 2.19
C ALA A 59 0.69 12.39 3.41
N MET A 60 1.99 12.30 3.68
CA MET A 60 2.63 13.04 4.77
C MET A 60 2.54 14.56 4.59
N ASP A 61 2.69 15.04 3.36
CA ASP A 61 2.54 16.46 3.04
C ASP A 61 1.10 16.94 3.24
N SER A 62 0.13 16.14 2.81
CA SER A 62 -1.31 16.44 3.00
C SER A 62 -1.65 16.61 4.49
N VAL A 63 -1.25 15.67 5.35
CA VAL A 63 -1.57 15.76 6.80
C VAL A 63 -0.79 16.87 7.53
N LYS A 64 0.33 17.32 6.99
CA LYS A 64 1.04 18.49 7.53
C LYS A 64 0.33 19.81 7.20
N ARG A 65 -0.30 19.88 6.02
CA ARG A 65 -0.99 21.07 5.55
C ARG A 65 -2.40 21.20 6.13
N THR A 66 -3.05 20.10 6.43
CA THR A 66 -4.47 20.08 6.81
C THR A 66 -4.69 19.19 8.04
N ARG A 67 -5.30 19.77 9.10
CA ARG A 67 -5.73 18.97 10.24
C ARG A 67 -6.92 18.10 9.84
N THR A 68 -6.82 16.80 10.07
CA THR A 68 -7.80 15.81 9.63
C THR A 68 -8.39 15.06 10.83
N THR A 69 -9.63 14.59 10.66
CA THR A 69 -10.32 13.76 11.64
C THR A 69 -10.81 12.48 10.95
N VAL A 70 -10.60 11.34 11.58
CA VAL A 70 -11.10 10.06 11.06
C VAL A 70 -12.62 10.12 10.91
N PRO A 71 -13.19 9.75 9.74
CA PRO A 71 -14.64 9.72 9.54
C PRO A 71 -15.35 8.90 10.62
N VAL A 72 -16.48 9.41 11.10
CA VAL A 72 -17.19 8.84 12.27
C VAL A 72 -17.56 7.36 12.06
N HIS A 73 -17.96 6.97 10.85
CA HIS A 73 -18.32 5.57 10.54
C HIS A 73 -17.10 4.61 10.55
N LEU A 74 -15.87 5.13 10.51
CA LEU A 74 -14.63 4.35 10.61
C LEU A 74 -14.05 4.34 12.02
N GLN A 75 -14.63 5.09 12.96
CA GLN A 75 -14.16 5.10 14.34
C GLN A 75 -14.63 3.84 15.08
N ASP A 76 -13.83 3.42 16.07
CA ASP A 76 -14.10 2.20 16.81
C ASP A 76 -15.47 2.23 17.52
N ALA A 77 -16.25 1.18 17.32
CA ALA A 77 -17.58 0.97 17.89
C ALA A 77 -17.60 -0.10 19.00
N HIS A 78 -16.44 -0.58 19.46
CA HIS A 78 -16.35 -1.67 20.44
C HIS A 78 -16.28 -1.22 21.90
N TYR A 79 -16.45 0.08 22.19
CA TYR A 79 -16.43 0.61 23.55
C TYR A 79 -17.81 1.15 23.97
N GLY A 80 -18.05 1.19 25.31
CA GLY A 80 -19.32 1.70 25.83
C GLY A 80 -19.53 3.19 25.54
N GLY A 81 -20.70 3.54 24.99
CA GLY A 81 -21.06 4.93 24.66
C GLY A 81 -20.73 5.37 23.24
N HIS A 82 -20.13 4.51 22.41
CA HIS A 82 -19.83 4.81 21.00
C HIS A 82 -21.06 5.26 20.21
N GLU A 83 -22.24 4.69 20.49
CA GLU A 83 -23.51 5.04 19.82
C GLU A 83 -23.88 6.52 20.00
N LYS A 84 -23.64 7.08 21.20
CA LYS A 84 -23.91 8.49 21.51
C LYS A 84 -23.03 9.45 20.71
N LEU A 85 -21.85 8.98 20.30
CA LEU A 85 -20.89 9.72 19.48
C LEU A 85 -21.05 9.41 17.98
N GLY A 86 -21.93 8.47 17.63
CA GLY A 86 -22.15 8.04 16.24
C GLY A 86 -21.01 7.21 15.63
N HIS A 87 -20.08 6.72 16.48
CA HIS A 87 -18.93 5.95 16.01
C HIS A 87 -19.36 4.61 15.40
N GLY A 88 -18.86 4.29 14.23
CA GLY A 88 -19.16 3.07 13.50
C GLY A 88 -20.54 3.03 12.82
N ILE A 89 -21.40 4.03 13.04
CA ILE A 89 -22.72 4.10 12.40
C ILE A 89 -22.56 4.39 10.91
N GLY A 90 -23.20 3.56 10.06
CA GLY A 90 -23.15 3.71 8.61
C GLY A 90 -21.92 3.06 7.96
N TYR A 91 -21.07 2.36 8.72
CA TYR A 91 -19.99 1.55 8.16
C TYR A 91 -20.55 0.42 7.29
N LYS A 92 -20.00 0.29 6.09
CA LYS A 92 -20.33 -0.79 5.16
C LYS A 92 -19.22 -1.84 5.19
N TYR A 93 -19.55 -3.06 5.56
CA TYR A 93 -18.59 -4.16 5.59
C TYR A 93 -18.33 -4.69 4.18
N ALA A 94 -17.13 -4.47 3.66
CA ALA A 94 -16.82 -4.74 2.26
C ALA A 94 -17.04 -6.21 1.85
N HIS A 95 -16.87 -7.17 2.77
CA HIS A 95 -17.08 -8.59 2.49
C HIS A 95 -18.55 -8.97 2.20
N ASP A 96 -19.52 -8.11 2.54
CA ASP A 96 -20.94 -8.32 2.21
C ASP A 96 -21.28 -7.88 0.77
N TYR A 97 -20.31 -7.34 0.05
CA TYR A 97 -20.49 -6.80 -1.30
C TYR A 97 -19.70 -7.59 -2.37
N PRO A 98 -20.15 -7.56 -3.64
CA PRO A 98 -19.44 -8.22 -4.73
C PRO A 98 -17.97 -7.77 -4.81
N ASN A 99 -17.08 -8.71 -5.13
CA ASN A 99 -15.62 -8.50 -5.19
C ASN A 99 -15.01 -7.95 -3.89
N HIS A 100 -15.71 -8.08 -2.74
CA HIS A 100 -15.30 -7.56 -1.43
C HIS A 100 -14.93 -6.06 -1.48
N TYR A 101 -15.67 -5.32 -2.29
CA TYR A 101 -15.50 -3.88 -2.48
C TYR A 101 -16.82 -3.15 -2.41
N VAL A 102 -16.84 -2.03 -1.73
CA VAL A 102 -18.01 -1.15 -1.61
C VAL A 102 -17.58 0.31 -1.73
N LYS A 103 -18.36 1.12 -2.42
CA LYS A 103 -18.16 2.56 -2.47
C LYS A 103 -18.47 3.16 -1.10
N GLN A 104 -17.45 3.63 -0.43
CA GLN A 104 -17.53 4.22 0.88
C GLN A 104 -16.39 5.25 1.03
N GLN A 105 -16.62 6.28 1.81
CA GLN A 105 -15.60 7.27 2.09
C GLN A 105 -14.65 6.74 3.18
N TYR A 106 -13.36 6.70 2.89
CA TYR A 106 -12.31 6.33 3.84
C TYR A 106 -11.47 7.54 4.28
N LEU A 107 -11.27 8.50 3.39
CA LEU A 107 -10.51 9.70 3.73
C LEU A 107 -11.35 10.68 4.55
N PRO A 108 -10.72 11.45 5.46
CA PRO A 108 -11.36 12.57 6.13
C PRO A 108 -12.02 13.56 5.16
N ASP A 109 -13.05 14.27 5.61
CA ASP A 109 -13.78 15.23 4.77
C ASP A 109 -12.85 16.30 4.20
N GLU A 110 -11.87 16.74 4.98
CA GLU A 110 -10.93 17.81 4.64
C GLU A 110 -10.03 17.48 3.45
N ILE A 111 -9.81 16.17 3.21
CA ILE A 111 -8.95 15.65 2.13
C ILE A 111 -9.72 14.69 1.22
N ARG A 112 -11.05 14.76 1.22
CA ARG A 112 -11.91 13.94 0.38
C ARG A 112 -11.54 14.13 -1.10
N GLY A 113 -11.30 13.01 -1.78
CA GLY A 113 -10.95 13.00 -3.20
C GLY A 113 -9.46 13.14 -3.51
N GLU A 114 -8.61 13.38 -2.50
CA GLU A 114 -7.16 13.29 -2.71
C GLU A 114 -6.75 11.87 -3.11
N LYS A 115 -5.76 11.78 -3.99
CA LYS A 115 -5.16 10.51 -4.42
C LYS A 115 -3.68 10.55 -4.11
N PHE A 116 -3.22 9.59 -3.35
CA PHE A 116 -1.81 9.51 -2.95
C PHE A 116 -1.02 8.48 -3.75
N TYR A 117 -1.66 7.36 -4.09
CA TYR A 117 -1.02 6.28 -4.82
C TYR A 117 -1.52 6.20 -6.26
N GLU A 118 -0.65 6.52 -7.19
CA GLU A 118 -0.91 6.43 -8.62
C GLU A 118 -0.17 5.22 -9.19
N LEU A 119 -0.92 4.16 -9.47
CA LEU A 119 -0.40 2.92 -10.02
C LEU A 119 0.20 3.14 -11.41
N SER A 120 1.44 2.73 -11.61
CA SER A 120 2.12 2.76 -12.89
C SER A 120 1.68 1.58 -13.79
N ASP A 121 2.15 1.58 -15.02
CA ASP A 121 1.96 0.46 -15.96
C ASP A 121 3.15 -0.53 -15.97
N MET A 122 3.98 -0.49 -14.92
CA MET A 122 5.20 -1.29 -14.82
C MET A 122 4.98 -2.57 -14.02
N GLY A 123 5.36 -3.70 -14.59
CA GLY A 123 5.39 -5.00 -13.92
C GLY A 123 4.06 -5.38 -13.25
N TYR A 124 4.14 -5.82 -12.00
CA TYR A 124 2.99 -6.24 -11.21
C TYR A 124 2.02 -5.09 -10.89
N GLU A 125 2.51 -3.86 -10.82
CA GLU A 125 1.68 -2.68 -10.54
C GLU A 125 0.63 -2.45 -11.63
N LYS A 126 0.93 -2.81 -12.89
CA LYS A 126 -0.06 -2.83 -13.97
C LYS A 126 -1.24 -3.77 -13.66
N LYS A 127 -0.96 -4.97 -13.14
CA LYS A 127 -2.01 -5.94 -12.76
C LYS A 127 -2.87 -5.39 -11.61
N LEU A 128 -2.27 -4.74 -10.63
CA LEU A 128 -3.00 -4.07 -9.56
C LEU A 128 -3.89 -2.96 -10.10
N LYS A 129 -3.41 -2.16 -11.04
CA LYS A 129 -4.17 -1.09 -11.68
C LYS A 129 -5.39 -1.62 -12.43
N GLU A 130 -5.21 -2.70 -13.20
CA GLU A 130 -6.30 -3.37 -13.92
C GLU A 130 -7.33 -3.95 -12.94
N HIS A 131 -6.88 -4.60 -11.87
CA HIS A 131 -7.76 -5.12 -10.83
C HIS A 131 -8.55 -4.01 -10.13
N MET A 132 -7.90 -2.92 -9.74
CA MET A 132 -8.57 -1.78 -9.10
C MET A 132 -9.61 -1.13 -10.03
N LYS A 133 -9.33 -1.06 -11.32
CA LYS A 133 -10.30 -0.59 -12.30
C LYS A 133 -11.51 -1.54 -12.37
N PHE A 134 -11.25 -2.84 -12.50
CA PHE A 134 -12.30 -3.85 -12.57
C PHE A 134 -13.27 -3.77 -11.38
N ILE A 135 -12.76 -3.78 -10.15
CA ILE A 135 -13.62 -3.77 -8.95
C ILE A 135 -14.42 -2.46 -8.81
N LYS A 136 -13.86 -1.33 -9.24
CA LYS A 136 -14.55 -0.03 -9.22
C LYS A 136 -15.67 0.05 -10.28
N ASP A 137 -15.42 -0.50 -11.47
CA ASP A 137 -16.38 -0.51 -12.56
C ASP A 137 -17.58 -1.45 -12.27
N HIS A 138 -17.39 -2.46 -11.39
CA HIS A 138 -18.40 -3.43 -10.99
C HIS A 138 -18.95 -3.20 -9.57
N ALA A 139 -18.66 -2.07 -8.96
CA ALA A 139 -19.17 -1.72 -7.65
C ALA A 139 -20.53 -1.00 -7.76
N ASP A 140 -21.47 -1.40 -6.93
CA ASP A 140 -22.78 -0.75 -6.75
C ASP A 140 -22.65 0.65 -6.10
#